data_82fa5eb7c3ffc2eaddcce9dbc356aecd
#
_entry.id   82fa5eb7c3ffc2eaddcce9dbc356aecd
#
_cell.length_a   1.000
_cell.length_b   1.000
_cell.length_c   1.000
_cell.angle_alpha   90.00
_cell.angle_beta   90.00
_cell.angle_gamma   90.00
#
_symmetry.space_group_name_H-M   'P 1'
#
loop_
_entity.id
_entity.type
_entity.pdbx_description
1 polymer ?
#
loop_
_entity_poly.entity_id
_entity_poly.type
_entity_poly.pdbx_seq_one_letter_code
_entity_poly.pdbx_strand_id
1 'polypeptide(L)'
;MPVFIRPYQAADQEAVIALWQQVFPDTPAHNDPQLDIQRKLTVQPECFLIALIEDRIVGTIMAGFDGHRGWVYYVAVLSEQRRQGIGQALMTAAEQALAQLGCRKINLQVRPDNNTVLAFYRSLGYAIEERVSLGKRLD
;
A
#
# COMPACT_ATOMS: atom_id res chain seq x y z
N MET A 1 12.18 -2.92 -17.74
CA MET A 1 11.08 -3.91 -17.77
C MET A 1 9.77 -3.23 -17.45
N PRO A 2 8.72 -3.46 -18.21
CA PRO A 2 7.44 -2.83 -17.92
C PRO A 2 6.80 -3.42 -16.66
N VAL A 3 6.14 -2.54 -15.91
CA VAL A 3 5.40 -2.91 -14.70
C VAL A 3 3.93 -3.03 -15.07
N PHE A 4 3.31 -4.13 -14.67
CA PHE A 4 1.88 -4.36 -14.85
C PHE A 4 1.18 -4.30 -13.50
N ILE A 5 0.12 -3.50 -13.39
CA ILE A 5 -0.64 -3.34 -12.14
C ILE A 5 -2.03 -3.96 -12.33
N ARG A 6 -2.44 -4.81 -11.40
CA ARG A 6 -3.78 -5.39 -11.39
C ARG A 6 -4.28 -5.60 -9.97
N PRO A 7 -5.59 -5.80 -9.78
CA PRO A 7 -6.10 -6.16 -8.47
C PRO A 7 -5.56 -7.51 -7.98
N TYR A 8 -5.47 -7.64 -6.67
CA TYR A 8 -5.07 -8.88 -6.00
C TYR A 8 -6.01 -10.02 -6.36
N GLN A 9 -5.46 -11.21 -6.49
CA GLN A 9 -6.18 -12.46 -6.71
C GLN A 9 -5.79 -13.47 -5.62
N ALA A 10 -6.67 -14.43 -5.34
CA ALA A 10 -6.43 -15.41 -4.28
C ALA A 10 -5.10 -16.15 -4.44
N ALA A 11 -4.70 -16.44 -5.67
CA ALA A 11 -3.43 -17.15 -5.94
C ALA A 11 -2.20 -16.33 -5.56
N ASP A 12 -2.34 -15.04 -5.30
CA ASP A 12 -1.23 -14.14 -4.97
C ASP A 12 -0.83 -14.20 -3.49
N GLN A 13 -1.62 -14.84 -2.64
CA GLN A 13 -1.49 -14.72 -1.18
C GLN A 13 -0.09 -15.08 -0.69
N GLU A 14 0.43 -16.21 -1.12
CA GLU A 14 1.74 -16.68 -0.65
C GLU A 14 2.85 -15.70 -1.00
N ALA A 15 2.88 -15.24 -2.25
CA ALA A 15 3.91 -14.31 -2.71
C ALA A 15 3.77 -12.94 -2.03
N VAL A 16 2.55 -12.47 -1.80
CA VAL A 16 2.30 -11.19 -1.11
C VAL A 16 2.77 -11.25 0.34
N ILE A 17 2.44 -12.33 1.04
CA ILE A 17 2.88 -12.48 2.44
C ILE A 17 4.40 -12.55 2.51
N ALA A 18 5.04 -13.28 1.59
CA ALA A 18 6.50 -13.35 1.54
C ALA A 18 7.13 -11.97 1.30
N LEU A 19 6.56 -11.19 0.40
CA LEU A 19 6.99 -9.82 0.14
C LEU A 19 6.88 -8.95 1.41
N TRP A 20 5.75 -9.02 2.09
CA TRP A 20 5.53 -8.22 3.30
C TRP A 20 6.48 -8.63 4.44
N GLN A 21 6.80 -9.92 4.55
CA GLN A 21 7.77 -10.38 5.54
C GLN A 21 9.17 -9.80 5.26
N GLN A 22 9.52 -9.65 3.99
CA GLN A 22 10.80 -9.06 3.60
C GLN A 22 10.83 -7.55 3.87
N VAL A 23 9.75 -6.84 3.49
CA VAL A 23 9.72 -5.37 3.55
C VAL A 23 9.39 -4.87 4.95
N PHE A 24 8.56 -5.60 5.69
CA PHE A 24 8.07 -5.21 7.01
C PHE A 24 8.42 -6.27 8.07
N PRO A 25 9.71 -6.53 8.33
CA PRO A 25 10.11 -7.61 9.26
C PRO A 25 9.70 -7.36 10.71
N ASP A 26 9.48 -6.09 11.09
CA ASP A 26 9.16 -5.69 12.46
C ASP A 26 7.66 -5.43 12.65
N THR A 27 6.81 -6.07 11.85
CA THR A 27 5.36 -5.92 11.95
C THR A 27 4.87 -6.41 13.33
N PRO A 28 4.08 -5.60 14.06
CA PRO A 28 3.50 -6.05 15.32
C PRO A 28 2.64 -7.30 15.17
N ALA A 29 2.62 -8.14 16.21
CA ALA A 29 1.91 -9.42 16.17
C ALA A 29 0.40 -9.28 15.90
N HIS A 30 -0.22 -8.14 16.25
CA HIS A 30 -1.63 -7.91 15.99
C HIS A 30 -1.93 -7.59 14.52
N ASN A 31 -0.91 -7.35 13.70
CA ASN A 31 -1.06 -7.14 12.26
C ASN A 31 -0.74 -8.45 11.54
N ASP A 32 -1.67 -9.40 11.61
CA ASP A 32 -1.54 -10.68 10.91
C ASP A 32 -1.79 -10.45 9.42
N PRO A 33 -0.80 -10.68 8.53
CA PRO A 33 -0.97 -10.39 7.11
C PRO A 33 -2.08 -11.20 6.46
N GLN A 34 -2.27 -12.46 6.83
CA GLN A 34 -3.33 -13.28 6.26
C GLN A 34 -4.71 -12.73 6.64
N LEU A 35 -4.91 -12.34 7.89
CA LEU A 35 -6.17 -11.76 8.33
C LEU A 35 -6.40 -10.38 7.70
N ASP A 36 -5.36 -9.57 7.54
CA ASP A 36 -5.49 -8.28 6.88
C ASP A 36 -5.94 -8.44 5.43
N ILE A 37 -5.39 -9.43 4.72
CA ILE A 37 -5.85 -9.73 3.35
C ILE A 37 -7.31 -10.15 3.35
N GLN A 38 -7.69 -11.08 4.23
CA GLN A 38 -9.07 -11.56 4.30
C GLN A 38 -10.05 -10.43 4.56
N ARG A 39 -9.72 -9.54 5.49
CA ARG A 39 -10.56 -8.38 5.80
C ARG A 39 -10.66 -7.43 4.62
N LYS A 40 -9.52 -7.16 3.96
CA LYS A 40 -9.51 -6.26 2.80
C LYS A 40 -10.37 -6.78 1.66
N LEU A 41 -10.44 -8.09 1.47
CA LEU A 41 -11.25 -8.67 0.41
C LEU A 41 -12.75 -8.44 0.61
N THR A 42 -13.18 -8.02 1.80
CA THR A 42 -14.58 -7.66 2.09
C THR A 42 -14.85 -6.16 1.94
N VAL A 43 -13.81 -5.34 1.73
CA VAL A 43 -13.95 -3.88 1.69
C VAL A 43 -13.15 -3.34 0.50
N GLN A 44 -13.85 -3.02 -0.59
CA GLN A 44 -13.23 -2.44 -1.78
C GLN A 44 -12.03 -3.26 -2.26
N PRO A 45 -12.21 -4.55 -2.56
CA PRO A 45 -11.08 -5.41 -2.96
C PRO A 45 -10.38 -4.94 -4.24
N GLU A 46 -11.08 -4.20 -5.09
CA GLU A 46 -10.54 -3.62 -6.32
C GLU A 46 -9.45 -2.57 -6.05
N CYS A 47 -9.33 -2.12 -4.81
CA CYS A 47 -8.29 -1.16 -4.41
C CYS A 47 -7.08 -1.83 -3.75
N PHE A 48 -7.04 -3.15 -3.71
CA PHE A 48 -5.85 -3.89 -3.30
C PHE A 48 -5.12 -4.31 -4.57
N LEU A 49 -3.98 -3.65 -4.85
CA LEU A 49 -3.31 -3.75 -6.14
C LEU A 49 -1.95 -4.41 -6.01
N ILE A 50 -1.60 -5.14 -7.06
CA ILE A 50 -0.36 -5.91 -7.17
C ILE A 50 0.43 -5.39 -8.36
N ALA A 51 1.74 -5.21 -8.18
CA ALA A 51 2.66 -4.86 -9.27
C ALA A 51 3.43 -6.11 -9.69
N LEU A 52 3.49 -6.36 -11.00
CA LEU A 52 4.18 -7.50 -11.57
C LEU A 52 5.20 -7.06 -12.61
N ILE A 53 6.32 -7.77 -12.64
CA ILE A 53 7.29 -7.73 -13.73
C ILE A 53 7.47 -9.18 -14.19
N GLU A 54 7.17 -9.45 -15.46
CA GLU A 54 7.28 -10.80 -16.04
C GLU A 54 6.57 -11.85 -15.18
N ASP A 55 5.32 -11.56 -14.79
CA ASP A 55 4.46 -12.43 -13.98
C ASP A 55 4.96 -12.68 -12.56
N ARG A 56 6.01 -11.98 -12.13
CA ARG A 56 6.51 -12.06 -10.76
C ARG A 56 5.96 -10.86 -9.95
N ILE A 57 5.40 -11.14 -8.80
CA ILE A 57 4.92 -10.09 -7.90
C ILE A 57 6.11 -9.36 -7.29
N VAL A 58 6.19 -8.05 -7.53
CA VAL A 58 7.30 -7.21 -7.07
C VAL A 58 6.85 -6.07 -6.15
N GLY A 59 5.54 -5.84 -6.03
CA GLY A 59 5.05 -4.79 -5.15
C GLY A 59 3.57 -4.90 -4.87
N THR A 60 3.13 -4.19 -3.84
CA THR A 60 1.72 -4.12 -3.42
C THR A 60 1.34 -2.73 -2.98
N ILE A 61 0.04 -2.44 -3.00
CA ILE A 61 -0.56 -1.32 -2.29
C ILE A 61 -1.97 -1.71 -1.88
N MET A 62 -2.34 -1.37 -0.65
CA MET A 62 -3.69 -1.58 -0.14
C MET A 62 -4.30 -0.21 0.09
N ALA A 63 -5.39 0.10 -0.64
CA ALA A 63 -6.03 1.41 -0.55
C ALA A 63 -7.50 1.25 -0.20
N GLY A 64 -8.08 2.26 0.43
CA GLY A 64 -9.48 2.26 0.78
C GLY A 64 -10.02 3.67 0.94
N PHE A 65 -11.33 3.82 0.75
CA PHE A 65 -12.05 5.08 0.89
C PHE A 65 -13.18 4.90 1.90
N ASP A 66 -13.15 5.71 2.95
CA ASP A 66 -14.14 5.61 4.03
C ASP A 66 -15.34 6.53 3.85
N GLY A 67 -15.44 7.21 2.71
CA GLY A 67 -16.46 8.21 2.42
C GLY A 67 -16.01 9.63 2.67
N HIS A 68 -14.91 9.81 3.38
CA HIS A 68 -14.35 11.13 3.69
C HIS A 68 -12.91 11.27 3.20
N ARG A 69 -12.07 10.27 3.48
CA ARG A 69 -10.65 10.26 3.09
C ARG A 69 -10.28 8.92 2.50
N GLY A 70 -9.33 8.95 1.59
CA GLY A 70 -8.64 7.75 1.16
C GLY A 70 -7.46 7.47 2.07
N TRP A 71 -7.14 6.20 2.26
CA TRP A 71 -5.99 5.75 3.04
C TRP A 71 -5.25 4.68 2.27
N VAL A 72 -3.92 4.67 2.39
CA VAL A 72 -3.11 3.61 1.80
C VAL A 72 -2.27 2.93 2.88
N TYR A 73 -2.12 1.61 2.72
CA TYR A 73 -1.37 0.73 3.61
C TYR A 73 -0.58 -0.26 2.78
N TYR A 74 0.42 -0.88 3.38
CA TYR A 74 1.18 -1.96 2.76
C TYR A 74 1.72 -1.57 1.37
N VAL A 75 2.26 -0.36 1.28
CA VAL A 75 2.99 0.07 0.08
C VAL A 75 4.36 -0.58 0.16
N ALA A 76 4.57 -1.61 -0.64
CA ALA A 76 5.77 -2.45 -0.57
C ALA A 76 6.33 -2.69 -1.96
N VAL A 77 7.66 -2.65 -2.07
CA VAL A 77 8.38 -3.00 -3.30
C VAL A 77 9.56 -3.87 -2.89
N LEU A 78 9.77 -4.99 -3.61
CA LEU A 78 10.93 -5.84 -3.39
C LEU A 78 12.21 -5.02 -3.44
N SER A 79 13.15 -5.29 -2.52
CA SER A 79 14.37 -4.49 -2.39
C SER A 79 15.19 -4.47 -3.67
N GLU A 80 15.28 -5.59 -4.38
CA GLU A 80 16.03 -5.68 -5.64
C GLU A 80 15.34 -4.98 -6.80
N GLN A 81 14.10 -4.52 -6.62
CA GLN A 81 13.32 -3.83 -7.66
C GLN A 81 13.11 -2.34 -7.37
N ARG A 82 13.77 -1.82 -6.34
CA ARG A 82 13.64 -0.40 -6.00
C ARG A 82 14.30 0.48 -7.03
N ARG A 83 13.89 1.76 -7.06
CA ARG A 83 14.38 2.79 -7.98
C ARG A 83 14.02 2.53 -9.45
N GLN A 84 12.96 1.77 -9.69
CA GLN A 84 12.44 1.52 -11.04
C GLN A 84 11.06 2.13 -11.25
N GLY A 85 10.60 2.99 -10.33
CA GLY A 85 9.31 3.66 -10.44
C GLY A 85 8.11 2.78 -10.07
N ILE A 86 8.32 1.61 -9.46
CA ILE A 86 7.24 0.70 -9.09
C ILE A 86 6.34 1.31 -8.02
N GLY A 87 6.94 1.90 -6.98
CA GLY A 87 6.17 2.57 -5.92
C GLY A 87 5.33 3.71 -6.47
N GLN A 88 5.88 4.51 -7.38
CA GLN A 88 5.13 5.58 -8.03
C GLN A 88 3.98 5.03 -8.87
N ALA A 89 4.21 3.95 -9.62
CA ALA A 89 3.17 3.33 -10.43
C ALA A 89 2.03 2.80 -9.55
N LEU A 90 2.36 2.16 -8.42
CA LEU A 90 1.37 1.68 -7.46
C LEU A 90 0.55 2.84 -6.87
N MET A 91 1.21 3.91 -6.46
CA MET A 91 0.52 5.09 -5.92
C MET A 91 -0.39 5.72 -6.95
N THR A 92 0.07 5.88 -8.19
CA THR A 92 -0.75 6.44 -9.27
C THR A 92 -1.98 5.57 -9.52
N ALA A 93 -1.82 4.25 -9.57
CA ALA A 93 -2.94 3.33 -9.78
C ALA A 93 -3.94 3.40 -8.61
N ALA A 94 -3.46 3.47 -7.38
CA ALA A 94 -4.32 3.59 -6.20
C ALA A 94 -5.07 4.92 -6.20
N GLU A 95 -4.41 6.02 -6.56
CA GLU A 95 -5.03 7.34 -6.65
C GLU A 95 -6.17 7.32 -7.68
N GLN A 96 -5.94 6.68 -8.82
CA GLN A 96 -6.97 6.56 -9.85
C GLN A 96 -8.15 5.72 -9.37
N ALA A 97 -7.89 4.59 -8.71
CA ALA A 97 -8.95 3.73 -8.19
C ALA A 97 -9.79 4.46 -7.13
N LEU A 98 -9.14 5.19 -6.22
CA LEU A 98 -9.84 5.95 -5.20
C LEU A 98 -10.63 7.12 -5.78
N ALA A 99 -10.06 7.81 -6.77
CA ALA A 99 -10.77 8.92 -7.42
C ALA A 99 -12.07 8.46 -8.08
N GLN A 100 -12.09 7.24 -8.64
CA GLN A 100 -13.30 6.67 -9.23
C GLN A 100 -14.39 6.41 -8.19
N LEU A 101 -14.02 6.25 -6.93
CA LEU A 101 -14.96 6.08 -5.82
C LEU A 101 -15.45 7.42 -5.27
N GLY A 102 -14.95 8.54 -5.79
CA GLY A 102 -15.30 9.87 -5.30
C GLY A 102 -14.33 10.42 -4.26
N CYS A 103 -13.22 9.74 -4.03
CA CYS A 103 -12.21 10.19 -3.08
C CYS A 103 -11.52 11.45 -3.60
N ARG A 104 -11.41 12.48 -2.74
CA ARG A 104 -10.83 13.78 -3.12
C ARG A 104 -9.52 14.07 -2.38
N LYS A 105 -9.19 13.30 -1.36
CA LYS A 105 -7.96 13.47 -0.60
C LYS A 105 -7.53 12.14 -0.01
N ILE A 106 -6.23 11.87 -0.10
CA ILE A 106 -5.62 10.65 0.43
C ILE A 106 -4.70 11.03 1.58
N ASN A 107 -4.81 10.31 2.68
CA ASN A 107 -3.90 10.39 3.80
C ASN A 107 -3.14 9.06 3.95
N LEU A 108 -1.95 9.15 4.52
CA LEU A 108 -1.15 7.96 4.84
C LEU A 108 -0.27 8.27 6.03
N GLN A 109 0.26 7.24 6.64
CA GLN A 109 1.13 7.38 7.80
C GLN A 109 2.53 6.87 7.47
N VAL A 110 3.53 7.61 7.91
CA VAL A 110 4.94 7.25 7.78
C VAL A 110 5.57 7.42 9.16
N ARG A 111 6.43 6.47 9.55
CA ARG A 111 7.16 6.61 10.81
C ARG A 111 8.01 7.87 10.75
N PRO A 112 8.05 8.67 11.84
CA PRO A 112 8.68 10.00 11.78
C PRO A 112 10.18 9.97 11.47
N ASP A 113 10.85 8.85 11.73
CA ASP A 113 12.29 8.69 11.48
C ASP A 113 12.60 8.13 10.09
N ASN A 114 11.58 7.82 9.28
CA ASN A 114 11.78 7.23 7.95
C ASN A 114 11.87 8.33 6.90
N ASN A 115 13.02 9.01 6.84
CA ASN A 115 13.22 10.16 5.96
C ASN A 115 13.22 9.78 4.48
N THR A 116 13.69 8.58 4.14
CA THR A 116 13.70 8.10 2.76
C THR A 116 12.28 7.98 2.22
N VAL A 117 11.37 7.39 3.01
CA VAL A 117 9.99 7.22 2.62
C VAL A 117 9.26 8.57 2.58
N LEU A 118 9.54 9.47 3.54
CA LEU A 118 8.98 10.82 3.51
C LEU A 118 9.38 11.56 2.22
N ALA A 119 10.65 11.47 1.82
CA ALA A 119 11.11 12.10 0.58
C ALA A 119 10.39 11.51 -0.64
N PHE A 120 10.15 10.20 -0.65
CA PHE A 120 9.40 9.55 -1.72
C PHE A 120 7.99 10.14 -1.86
N TYR A 121 7.24 10.23 -0.76
CA TYR A 121 5.88 10.76 -0.83
C TYR A 121 5.85 12.25 -1.17
N ARG A 122 6.82 13.02 -0.66
CA ARG A 122 6.93 14.44 -1.05
C ARG A 122 7.14 14.59 -2.56
N SER A 123 7.93 13.72 -3.16
CA SER A 123 8.17 13.76 -4.61
C SER A 123 6.89 13.50 -5.41
N LEU A 124 5.91 12.84 -4.80
CA LEU A 124 4.61 12.55 -5.42
C LEU A 124 3.55 13.60 -5.11
N GLY A 125 3.92 14.67 -4.40
CA GLY A 125 2.99 15.76 -4.08
C GLY A 125 2.33 15.65 -2.72
N TYR A 126 2.71 14.69 -1.88
CA TYR A 126 2.20 14.59 -0.52
C TYR A 126 2.96 15.54 0.40
N ALA A 127 2.27 16.08 1.38
CA ALA A 127 2.85 17.04 2.34
C ALA A 127 2.58 16.56 3.76
N ILE A 128 3.52 16.87 4.65
CA ILE A 128 3.34 16.60 6.08
C ILE A 128 2.25 17.52 6.61
N GLU A 129 1.28 16.95 7.31
CA GLU A 129 0.20 17.70 7.93
C GLU A 129 0.44 17.80 9.44
N GLU A 130 0.03 18.94 10.02
CA GLU A 130 0.16 19.16 11.45
C GLU A 130 -0.99 18.44 12.18
N ARG A 131 -0.88 17.13 12.25
CA ARG A 131 -1.84 16.26 12.94
C ARG A 131 -1.06 15.23 13.74
N VAL A 132 -1.55 14.94 14.93
CA VAL A 132 -1.00 13.85 15.74
C VAL A 132 -1.85 12.61 15.45
N SER A 133 -1.20 11.49 15.17
CA SER A 133 -1.88 10.22 14.97
C SER A 133 -2.11 9.55 16.31
N LEU A 134 -3.35 9.13 16.58
CA LEU A 134 -3.69 8.38 17.80
C LEU A 134 -4.32 7.06 17.38
N GLY A 135 -4.00 6.00 18.12
CA GLY A 135 -4.52 4.68 17.83
C GLY A 135 -4.97 3.99 19.11
N LYS A 136 -5.98 3.13 18.99
CA LYS A 136 -6.45 2.30 20.10
C LYS A 136 -6.92 0.97 19.55
N ARG A 137 -6.39 -0.12 20.12
CA ARG A 137 -6.87 -1.45 19.75
C ARG A 137 -8.23 -1.70 20.42
N LEU A 138 -9.10 -2.40 19.71
CA LEU A 138 -10.45 -2.72 20.18
C LEU A 138 -10.59 -4.17 20.65
N ASP A 139 -9.53 -4.96 20.52
CA ASP A 139 -9.49 -6.37 20.93
C ASP A 139 -8.61 -6.59 22.17
#